data_174203da8ea1f9e222e5af6d5125a0da
#
_entry.id   174203da8ea1f9e222e5af6d5125a0da
#
_cell.length_a   1.000
_cell.length_b   1.000
_cell.length_c   1.000
_cell.angle_alpha   90.00
_cell.angle_beta   90.00
_cell.angle_gamma   90.00
#
_symmetry.space_group_name_H-M   'P 1'
#
loop_
_entity.id
_entity.type
_entity.pdbx_description
1 polymer ?
#
loop_
_entity_poly.entity_id
_entity_poly.type
_entity_poly.pdbx_seq_one_letter_code
_entity_poly.pdbx_strand_id
1 'polypeptide(L)'
;MIMRLDKYLKTARILKRREAAKELALAGRIWVNDRIAKPSTEIKIGDQIRLRFGSRILEIKVIDIQKQVSKQNAALLFEVIKEEKNRGRK
;
A
#
# COMPACT_ATOMS: atom_id res chain seq x y z
N MET A 1 2.93 6.38 15.36
CA MET A 1 3.80 6.92 14.32
C MET A 1 3.03 7.08 13.03
N ILE A 2 3.30 8.14 12.31
CA ILE A 2 2.60 8.45 11.05
C ILE A 2 3.61 8.51 9.94
N MET A 3 3.23 8.04 8.75
CA MET A 3 4.11 8.04 7.59
C MET A 3 3.29 8.33 6.34
N ARG A 4 3.90 8.97 5.35
CA ARG A 4 3.24 9.18 4.07
C ARG A 4 2.98 7.84 3.39
N LEU A 5 1.87 7.78 2.69
CA LEU A 5 1.46 6.58 1.98
C LEU A 5 2.51 6.10 0.98
N ASP A 6 3.02 7.03 0.15
CA ASP A 6 4.00 6.65 -0.87
C ASP A 6 5.27 6.07 -0.25
N LYS A 7 5.72 6.64 0.86
CA LYS A 7 6.91 6.14 1.54
C LYS A 7 6.65 4.79 2.18
N TYR A 8 5.48 4.62 2.80
CA TYR A 8 5.14 3.36 3.45
C TYR A 8 5.12 2.21 2.47
N LEU A 9 4.49 2.40 1.31
CA LEU A 9 4.37 1.35 0.31
C LEU A 9 5.73 0.92 -0.22
N LYS A 10 6.65 1.87 -0.35
CA LYS A 10 8.01 1.53 -0.74
C LYS A 10 8.77 0.84 0.38
N THR A 11 8.67 1.36 1.60
CA THR A 11 9.37 0.80 2.76
C THR A 11 8.91 -0.62 3.06
N ALA A 12 7.61 -0.87 2.94
CA ALA A 12 7.04 -2.19 3.15
C ALA A 12 7.28 -3.12 1.95
N ARG A 13 7.93 -2.61 0.91
CA ARG A 13 8.27 -3.36 -0.31
C ARG A 13 7.05 -3.92 -1.03
N ILE A 14 5.92 -3.27 -0.82
CA ILE A 14 4.71 -3.58 -1.58
C ILE A 14 4.90 -3.10 -3.02
N LEU A 15 5.52 -1.94 -3.17
CA LEU A 15 5.91 -1.41 -4.47
C LEU A 15 7.41 -1.17 -4.46
N LYS A 16 8.04 -1.40 -5.60
CA LYS A 16 9.50 -1.29 -5.71
C LYS A 16 9.99 0.13 -5.63
N ARG A 17 9.18 1.08 -6.11
CA ARG A 17 9.58 2.48 -6.21
C ARG A 17 8.53 3.37 -5.59
N ARG A 18 8.99 4.44 -4.96
CA ARG A 18 8.10 5.43 -4.40
C ARG A 18 7.28 6.13 -5.50
N GLU A 19 7.88 6.32 -6.67
CA GLU A 19 7.19 6.92 -7.81
C GLU A 19 6.00 6.07 -8.25
N ALA A 20 6.12 4.75 -8.18
CA ALA A 20 5.01 3.87 -8.53
C ALA A 20 3.83 4.10 -7.59
N ALA A 21 4.11 4.30 -6.31
CA ALA A 21 3.05 4.60 -5.35
C ALA A 21 2.40 5.95 -5.65
N LYS A 22 3.22 6.94 -6.01
CA LYS A 22 2.68 8.25 -6.37
C LYS A 22 1.78 8.16 -7.58
N GLU A 23 2.22 7.43 -8.61
CA GLU A 23 1.43 7.31 -9.83
C GLU A 23 0.10 6.62 -9.58
N LEU A 24 0.11 5.54 -8.81
CA LEU A 24 -1.12 4.83 -8.49
C LEU A 24 -2.07 5.71 -7.69
N ALA A 25 -1.56 6.44 -6.71
CA ALA A 25 -2.40 7.30 -5.89
C ALA A 25 -2.99 8.43 -6.72
N LEU A 26 -2.18 9.05 -7.61
CA LEU A 26 -2.65 10.11 -8.46
C LEU A 26 -3.67 9.62 -9.48
N ALA A 27 -3.60 8.36 -9.84
CA ALA A 27 -4.57 7.75 -10.75
C ALA A 27 -5.86 7.32 -10.03
N GLY A 28 -5.96 7.55 -8.72
CA GLY A 28 -7.14 7.18 -7.96
C GLY A 28 -7.24 5.70 -7.69
N ARG A 29 -6.11 5.01 -7.66
CA ARG A 29 -6.10 3.55 -7.53
C ARG A 29 -5.63 3.07 -6.15
N ILE A 30 -5.52 3.97 -5.18
CA ILE A 30 -5.20 3.61 -3.81
C ILE A 30 -6.24 4.22 -2.89
N TRP A 31 -6.74 3.38 -1.98
CA TRP A 31 -7.72 3.82 -0.98
C TRP A 31 -7.15 3.55 0.40
N VAL A 32 -7.34 4.47 1.30
CA VAL A 32 -7.01 4.29 2.72
C VAL A 32 -8.31 4.40 3.49
N ASN A 33 -8.70 3.32 4.17
CA ASN A 33 -9.96 3.25 4.91
C ASN A 33 -11.14 3.62 4.02
N ASP A 34 -11.16 3.05 2.78
CA ASP A 34 -12.22 3.23 1.79
C ASP A 34 -12.33 4.61 1.20
N ARG A 35 -11.30 5.45 1.37
CA ARG A 35 -11.26 6.77 0.75
C ARG A 35 -10.08 6.83 -0.23
N ILE A 36 -10.31 7.46 -1.38
CA ILE A 36 -9.23 7.65 -2.34
C ILE A 36 -8.12 8.45 -1.67
N ALA A 37 -6.91 7.93 -1.76
CA ALA A 37 -5.76 8.52 -1.08
C ALA A 37 -4.85 9.26 -2.05
N LYS A 38 -4.12 10.22 -1.51
CA LYS A 38 -3.08 10.94 -2.25
C LYS A 38 -1.73 10.37 -1.85
N PRO A 39 -0.68 10.62 -2.65
CA PRO A 39 0.66 10.14 -2.26
C PRO A 39 1.08 10.62 -0.87
N SER A 40 0.67 11.83 -0.50
CA SER A 40 1.03 12.41 0.80
C SER A 40 0.07 12.05 1.92
N THR A 41 -0.96 11.25 1.64
CA THR A 41 -1.89 10.85 2.69
C THR A 41 -1.12 10.17 3.82
N GLU A 42 -1.39 10.61 5.04
CA GLU A 42 -0.73 10.05 6.22
C GLU A 42 -1.43 8.79 6.65
N ILE A 43 -0.64 7.78 6.96
CA ILE A 43 -1.16 6.50 7.44
C ILE A 43 -0.63 6.22 8.83
N LYS A 44 -1.37 5.41 9.56
CA LYS A 44 -1.01 5.01 10.93
C LYS A 44 -1.32 3.54 11.12
N ILE A 45 -0.82 3.00 12.21
CA ILE A 45 -1.08 1.59 12.54
C ILE A 45 -2.59 1.37 12.66
N GLY A 46 -3.07 0.30 12.03
CA GLY A 46 -4.48 -0.03 12.02
C GLY A 46 -5.21 0.40 10.75
N ASP A 47 -4.61 1.28 9.95
CA ASP A 47 -5.24 1.69 8.71
C ASP A 47 -5.29 0.54 7.71
N GLN A 48 -6.32 0.53 6.88
CA GLN A 48 -6.45 -0.44 5.80
C GLN A 48 -6.16 0.26 4.49
N ILE A 49 -5.30 -0.34 3.68
CA ILE A 49 -4.91 0.22 2.39
C ILE A 49 -5.31 -0.77 1.32
N ARG A 50 -6.01 -0.27 0.30
CA ARG A 50 -6.37 -1.07 -0.86
C ARG A 50 -5.70 -0.47 -2.08
N LEU A 51 -5.00 -1.31 -2.83
CA LEU A 51 -4.32 -0.91 -4.04
C LEU A 51 -4.89 -1.68 -5.23
N ARG A 52 -5.08 -0.97 -6.32
CA ARG A 52 -5.49 -1.59 -7.57
C ARG A 52 -4.42 -1.33 -8.60
N PHE A 53 -3.76 -2.39 -9.05
CA PHE A 53 -2.73 -2.24 -10.07
C PHE A 53 -2.84 -3.37 -11.09
N GLY A 54 -2.98 -2.97 -12.34
CA GLY A 54 -3.24 -3.93 -13.40
C GLY A 54 -4.54 -4.68 -13.14
N SER A 55 -4.45 -6.01 -13.16
CA SER A 55 -5.60 -6.87 -12.88
C SER A 55 -5.61 -7.38 -11.44
N ARG A 56 -4.81 -6.77 -10.57
CA ARG A 56 -4.72 -7.20 -9.17
C ARG A 56 -5.30 -6.15 -8.24
N ILE A 57 -5.95 -6.63 -7.19
CA ILE A 57 -6.38 -5.79 -6.08
C ILE A 57 -5.78 -6.39 -4.82
N LEU A 58 -5.09 -5.56 -4.06
CA LEU A 58 -4.44 -5.97 -2.82
C LEU A 58 -4.96 -5.11 -1.68
N GLU A 59 -5.47 -5.75 -0.64
CA GLU A 59 -5.85 -5.06 0.59
C GLU A 59 -4.95 -5.50 1.72
N ILE A 60 -4.42 -4.53 2.44
CA ILE A 60 -3.54 -4.81 3.57
C ILE A 60 -3.98 -3.98 4.76
N LYS A 61 -3.55 -4.43 5.93
CA LYS A 61 -3.72 -3.68 7.16
C LYS A 61 -2.34 -3.28 7.66
N VAL A 62 -2.19 -2.02 8.04
CA VAL A 62 -0.93 -1.51 8.57
C VAL A 62 -0.73 -2.04 9.98
N ILE A 63 0.30 -2.85 10.17
CA ILE A 63 0.60 -3.45 11.47
C ILE A 63 1.66 -2.65 12.20
N ASP A 64 2.64 -2.13 11.46
CA ASP A 64 3.73 -1.38 12.05
C ASP A 64 4.22 -0.35 11.06
N ILE A 65 4.86 0.69 11.56
CA ILE A 65 5.44 1.74 10.72
C ILE A 65 6.87 1.96 11.18
N GLN A 66 7.81 1.78 10.25
CA GLN A 66 9.23 2.01 10.50
C GLN A 66 9.82 2.76 9.32
N LYS A 67 10.77 3.62 9.59
CA LYS A 67 11.40 4.42 8.54
C LYS A 67 12.21 3.56 7.58
N GLN A 68 12.84 2.53 8.10
CA GLN A 68 13.63 1.60 7.31
C GLN A 68 13.47 0.20 7.88
N VAL A 69 13.38 -0.77 7.01
CA VAL A 69 13.36 -2.17 7.42
C VAL A 69 14.20 -2.97 6.44
N SER A 70 14.74 -4.07 6.92
CA SER A 70 15.42 -5.00 6.04
C SER A 70 14.40 -5.67 5.13
N LYS A 71 14.89 -6.24 4.03
CA LYS A 71 14.03 -6.96 3.11
C LYS A 71 13.26 -8.08 3.82
N GLN A 72 13.92 -8.73 4.76
CA GLN A 72 13.30 -9.83 5.49
C GLN A 72 12.19 -9.37 6.42
N ASN A 73 12.29 -8.16 6.96
CA ASN A 73 11.33 -7.66 7.93
C ASN A 73 10.24 -6.80 7.31
N ALA A 74 10.33 -6.50 6.03
CA ALA A 74 9.33 -5.65 5.37
C ALA A 74 7.93 -6.22 5.48
N ALA A 75 7.80 -7.54 5.37
CA ALA A 75 6.50 -8.20 5.45
C ALA A 75 5.87 -8.11 6.84
N LEU A 76 6.64 -7.76 7.85
CA LEU A 76 6.12 -7.60 9.21
C LEU A 76 5.41 -6.27 9.42
N LEU A 77 5.50 -5.36 8.44
CA LEU A 77 4.86 -4.05 8.55
C LEU A 77 3.38 -4.09 8.21
N PHE A 78 2.93 -5.14 7.55
CA PHE A 78 1.55 -5.20 7.12
C PHE A 78 1.05 -6.64 7.13
N GLU A 79 -0.28 -6.74 7.12
CA GLU A 79 -0.96 -8.04 7.01
C GLU A 79 -1.84 -7.99 5.76
N VAL A 80 -1.74 -9.01 4.92
CA VAL A 80 -2.58 -9.10 3.74
C VAL A 80 -3.97 -9.54 4.16
N ILE A 81 -4.96 -8.67 3.93
CA ILE A 81 -6.36 -8.97 4.22
C ILE A 81 -6.99 -9.70 3.05
N LYS A 82 -6.69 -9.23 1.84
CA LYS A 82 -7.32 -9.78 0.65
C LYS A 82 -6.42 -9.53 -0.55
N GLU A 83 -6.33 -10.51 -1.40
CA GLU A 83 -5.63 -10.35 -2.67
C GLU A 83 -6.48 -10.99 -3.76
N GLU A 84 -6.84 -10.21 -4.76
CA GLU A 84 -7.62 -10.69 -5.88
C GLU A 84 -6.87 -10.47 -7.17
N LYS A 85 -6.95 -11.44 -8.05
CA LYS A 85 -6.47 -11.30 -9.42
C LYS A 85 -7.67 -11.38 -10.33
N ASN A 86 -7.86 -10.34 -11.12
CA ASN A 86 -8.90 -10.35 -12.12
C ASN A 86 -8.37 -11.11 -13.33
N ARG A 87 -8.91 -12.29 -13.58
CA ARG A 87 -8.49 -13.09 -14.72
C ARG A 87 -9.32 -12.74 -15.93
N GLY A 88 -9.24 -11.68 -16.37
CA GLY A 88 -9.88 -11.31 -17.58
C GLY A 88 -11.22 -11.90 -17.82
N ARG A 89 -10.97 -12.11 -17.87
CA ARG A 89 -11.60 -12.40 -18.44
C ARG A 89 -11.63 -12.62 -19.24
N LYS A 90 -11.70 -12.88 -19.31
CA LYS A 90 -11.49 -13.42 -20.01
C LYS A 90 -11.84 -13.30 -20.57
#